data_54a4829035729ef04798c5ec978263dc
#
_entry.id   54a4829035729ef04798c5ec978263dc
#
_cell.length_a   1.000
_cell.length_b   1.000
_cell.length_c   1.000
_cell.angle_alpha   90.00
_cell.angle_beta   90.00
_cell.angle_gamma   90.00
#
_symmetry.space_group_name_H-M   'P 1'
#
loop_
_entity.id
_entity.type
_entity.pdbx_description
1 polymer ?
#
loop_
_entity_poly.entity_id
_entity_poly.type
_entity_poly.pdbx_seq_one_letter_code
_entity_poly.pdbx_strand_id
1 'polypeptide(L)'
;MAVRSASRKIFDFSLLKRVFKYAAPYKKQFFLSITLAIVLAVASPVRPWLIQVTVDKYIRGGIANTVIVITIIQIGLLLAETALRFYFSFLTSWLGQTVVKDLRITVYKKVIHLNLSQFDKTPIGTLTTRTINDIE
;
A
#
# COMPACT_ATOMS: atom_id res chain seq x y z
N MET A 1 -38.17 2.60 -24.02
CA MET A 1 -36.89 3.24 -23.65
C MET A 1 -36.01 2.19 -22.97
N ALA A 2 -35.03 1.64 -23.68
CA ALA A 2 -34.16 0.60 -23.15
C ALA A 2 -33.03 1.24 -22.38
N VAL A 3 -33.00 1.05 -21.06
CA VAL A 3 -31.87 1.41 -20.19
C VAL A 3 -30.73 0.47 -20.53
N ARG A 4 -29.75 0.94 -21.29
CA ARG A 4 -28.48 0.24 -21.48
C ARG A 4 -27.80 0.14 -20.11
N SER A 5 -27.85 -1.03 -19.49
CA SER A 5 -27.01 -1.39 -18.36
C SER A 5 -25.57 -1.39 -18.85
N ALA A 6 -24.86 -0.30 -18.57
CA ALA A 6 -23.41 -0.26 -18.73
C ALA A 6 -22.82 -1.26 -17.74
N SER A 7 -22.43 -2.42 -18.24
CA SER A 7 -21.63 -3.41 -17.52
C SER A 7 -20.37 -2.69 -17.04
N ARG A 8 -20.36 -2.27 -15.78
CA ARG A 8 -19.18 -1.79 -15.08
C ARG A 8 -18.17 -2.95 -15.06
N LYS A 9 -17.23 -2.95 -15.97
CA LYS A 9 -16.04 -3.78 -15.83
C LYS A 9 -15.34 -3.33 -14.53
N ILE A 10 -15.50 -4.13 -13.48
CA ILE A 10 -15.01 -3.87 -12.11
C ILE A 10 -13.49 -3.70 -12.09
N PHE A 11 -12.78 -4.17 -13.14
CA PHE A 11 -11.36 -3.99 -13.33
C PHE A 11 -11.08 -3.43 -14.72
N ASP A 12 -10.86 -2.13 -14.80
CA ASP A 12 -10.42 -1.48 -16.03
C ASP A 12 -8.88 -1.48 -16.08
N PHE A 13 -8.32 -2.50 -16.72
CA PHE A 13 -6.86 -2.65 -16.92
C PHE A 13 -6.23 -1.41 -17.57
N SER A 14 -7.00 -0.64 -18.33
CA SER A 14 -6.53 0.59 -18.96
C SER A 14 -6.30 1.71 -17.93
N LEU A 15 -7.16 1.80 -16.91
CA LEU A 15 -7.01 2.74 -15.80
C LEU A 15 -5.81 2.34 -14.93
N LEU A 16 -5.68 1.06 -14.58
CA LEU A 16 -4.52 0.53 -13.87
C LEU A 16 -3.21 0.86 -14.61
N LYS A 17 -3.14 0.65 -15.91
CA LYS A 17 -1.96 0.96 -16.72
C LYS A 17 -1.62 2.46 -16.69
N ARG A 18 -2.62 3.35 -16.65
CA ARG A 18 -2.40 4.79 -16.50
C ARG A 18 -1.85 5.16 -15.12
N VAL A 19 -2.42 4.59 -14.05
CA VAL A 19 -1.92 4.80 -12.68
C VAL A 19 -0.48 4.30 -12.55
N PHE A 20 -0.17 3.12 -13.08
CA PHE A 20 1.20 2.60 -13.11
C PHE A 20 2.18 3.49 -13.91
N LYS A 21 1.71 4.20 -14.92
CA LYS A 21 2.53 5.18 -15.64
C LYS A 21 2.94 6.37 -14.75
N TYR A 22 2.07 6.80 -13.83
CA TYR A 22 2.40 7.84 -12.84
C TYR A 22 3.30 7.32 -11.71
N ALA A 23 3.23 6.02 -11.39
CA ALA A 23 4.15 5.38 -10.47
C ALA A 23 5.54 5.10 -11.10
N ALA A 24 5.69 5.24 -12.42
CA ALA A 24 6.93 4.95 -13.14
C ALA A 24 8.19 5.69 -12.61
N PRO A 25 8.15 6.98 -12.19
CA PRO A 25 9.31 7.64 -11.59
C PRO A 25 9.71 7.01 -10.25
N TYR A 26 8.80 6.33 -9.54
CA TYR A 26 9.00 5.76 -8.19
C TYR A 26 9.21 4.24 -8.21
N LYS A 27 9.68 3.67 -9.33
CA LYS A 27 9.89 2.22 -9.52
C LYS A 27 10.76 1.60 -8.41
N LYS A 28 11.82 2.30 -7.99
CA LYS A 28 12.72 1.80 -6.93
C LYS A 28 11.97 1.58 -5.61
N GLN A 29 11.19 2.56 -5.18
CA GLN A 29 10.38 2.48 -3.96
C GLN A 29 9.28 1.44 -4.09
N PHE A 30 8.68 1.30 -5.27
CA PHE A 30 7.69 0.28 -5.56
C PHE A 30 8.28 -1.14 -5.47
N PHE A 31 9.43 -1.39 -6.10
CA PHE A 31 10.11 -2.68 -5.98
C PHE A 31 10.57 -2.96 -4.55
N LEU A 32 11.06 -1.93 -3.84
CA LEU A 32 11.45 -2.06 -2.44
C LEU A 32 10.26 -2.46 -1.56
N SER A 33 9.09 -1.84 -1.74
CA SER A 33 7.87 -2.21 -0.99
C SER A 33 7.42 -3.62 -1.30
N ILE A 34 7.49 -4.09 -2.55
CA ILE A 34 7.20 -5.49 -2.90
C ILE A 34 8.17 -6.43 -2.21
N THR A 35 9.47 -6.14 -2.24
CA THR A 35 10.48 -6.97 -1.58
C THR A 35 10.24 -7.05 -0.08
N LEU A 36 9.95 -5.91 0.58
CA LEU A 36 9.60 -5.90 1.99
C LEU A 36 8.33 -6.71 2.28
N ALA A 37 7.30 -6.60 1.43
CA ALA A 37 6.07 -7.37 1.57
C ALA A 37 6.35 -8.88 1.53
N ILE A 38 7.19 -9.33 0.59
CA ILE A 38 7.59 -10.73 0.47
C ILE A 38 8.37 -11.19 1.71
N VAL A 39 9.34 -10.38 2.17
CA VAL A 39 10.12 -10.69 3.38
C VAL A 39 9.20 -10.80 4.60
N LEU A 40 8.26 -9.87 4.79
CA LEU A 40 7.30 -9.91 5.88
C LEU A 40 6.35 -11.11 5.77
N ALA A 41 5.91 -11.48 4.56
CA ALA A 41 5.06 -12.64 4.35
C ALA A 41 5.76 -13.95 4.71
N VAL A 42 7.06 -14.07 4.41
CA VAL A 42 7.88 -15.24 4.79
C VAL A 42 8.20 -15.23 6.28
N ALA A 43 8.44 -14.06 6.87
CA ALA A 43 8.76 -13.94 8.30
C ALA A 43 7.54 -14.21 9.20
N SER A 44 6.33 -13.91 8.74
CA SER A 44 5.10 -14.04 9.54
C SER A 44 4.86 -15.46 10.13
N PRO A 45 5.00 -16.57 9.40
CA PRO A 45 4.80 -17.92 9.94
C PRO A 45 5.96 -18.43 10.83
N VAL A 46 7.12 -17.78 10.78
CA VAL A 46 8.29 -18.20 11.56
C VAL A 46 8.02 -18.06 13.06
N ARG A 47 7.31 -17.03 13.46
CA ARG A 47 7.01 -16.75 14.87
C ARG A 47 6.11 -17.79 15.54
N PRO A 48 4.92 -18.14 15.01
CA PRO A 48 4.11 -19.20 15.60
C PRO A 48 4.84 -20.56 15.59
N TRP A 49 5.64 -20.83 14.57
CA TRP A 49 6.47 -22.05 14.52
C TRP A 49 7.51 -22.09 15.65
N LEU A 50 8.23 -20.98 15.90
CA LEU A 50 9.18 -20.89 17.02
C LEU A 50 8.49 -21.04 18.37
N ILE A 51 7.31 -20.46 18.57
CA ILE A 51 6.54 -20.62 19.80
C ILE A 51 6.18 -22.09 20.01
N GLN A 52 5.68 -22.77 18.98
CA GLN A 52 5.32 -24.18 19.05
C GLN A 52 6.53 -25.04 19.43
N VAL A 53 7.67 -24.85 18.76
CA VAL A 53 8.91 -25.59 19.06
C VAL A 53 9.37 -25.33 20.52
N THR A 54 9.25 -24.11 20.99
CA THR A 54 9.62 -23.75 22.37
C THR A 54 8.75 -24.47 23.40
N VAL A 55 7.44 -24.51 23.18
CA VAL A 55 6.51 -25.18 24.08
C VAL A 55 6.72 -26.69 24.07
N ASP A 56 6.78 -27.29 22.89
CA ASP A 56 6.79 -28.76 22.76
C ASP A 56 8.11 -29.39 23.19
N LYS A 57 9.25 -28.77 22.89
CA LYS A 57 10.57 -29.35 23.16
C LYS A 57 11.18 -28.92 24.48
N TYR A 58 11.06 -27.64 24.83
CA TYR A 58 11.87 -27.06 25.92
C TYR A 58 11.08 -26.83 27.19
N ILE A 59 9.80 -26.40 27.11
CA ILE A 59 8.98 -26.24 28.30
C ILE A 59 8.59 -27.62 28.85
N ARG A 60 8.16 -28.56 28.01
CA ARG A 60 7.83 -29.93 28.44
C ARG A 60 9.06 -30.73 28.88
N GLY A 61 10.24 -30.38 28.34
CA GLY A 61 11.52 -31.01 28.73
C GLY A 61 12.15 -30.44 30.00
N GLY A 62 11.59 -29.41 30.62
CA GLY A 62 12.08 -28.82 31.87
C GLY A 62 13.43 -28.07 31.77
N ILE A 63 13.87 -27.68 30.57
CA ILE A 63 15.17 -27.05 30.33
C ILE A 63 15.04 -25.51 30.41
N ALA A 64 14.98 -24.99 31.63
CA ALA A 64 14.72 -23.56 31.89
C ALA A 64 15.70 -22.59 31.18
N ASN A 65 17.00 -22.87 31.19
CA ASN A 65 18.01 -22.00 30.58
C ASN A 65 17.81 -21.84 29.07
N THR A 66 17.42 -22.91 28.36
CA THR A 66 17.18 -22.86 26.93
C THR A 66 15.93 -22.08 26.61
N VAL A 67 14.88 -22.16 27.44
CA VAL A 67 13.65 -21.39 27.28
C VAL A 67 13.95 -19.89 27.36
N ILE A 68 14.78 -19.44 28.31
CA ILE A 68 15.18 -18.03 28.44
C ILE A 68 15.88 -17.53 27.17
N VAL A 69 16.85 -18.28 26.67
CA VAL A 69 17.60 -17.90 25.44
C VAL A 69 16.67 -17.77 24.25
N ILE A 70 15.78 -18.75 24.04
CA ILE A 70 14.83 -18.71 22.92
C ILE A 70 13.84 -17.54 23.05
N THR A 71 13.41 -17.23 24.28
CA THR A 71 12.55 -16.09 24.54
C THR A 71 13.22 -14.77 24.17
N ILE A 72 14.50 -14.59 24.49
CA ILE A 72 15.27 -13.40 24.12
C ILE A 72 15.38 -13.31 22.58
N ILE A 73 15.64 -14.41 21.91
CA ILE A 73 15.67 -14.47 20.42
C ILE A 73 14.30 -14.08 19.83
N GLN A 74 13.20 -14.59 20.42
CA GLN A 74 11.85 -14.25 19.97
C GLN A 74 11.52 -12.76 20.17
N ILE A 75 11.97 -12.15 21.26
CA ILE A 75 11.83 -10.70 21.48
C ILE A 75 12.60 -9.91 20.44
N GLY A 76 13.86 -10.30 20.15
CA GLY A 76 14.66 -9.70 19.11
C GLY A 76 14.01 -9.77 17.73
N LEU A 77 13.46 -10.93 17.38
CA LEU A 77 12.76 -11.16 16.13
C LEU A 77 11.47 -10.32 16.04
N LEU A 78 10.74 -10.19 17.16
CA LEU A 78 9.56 -9.33 17.24
C LEU A 78 9.91 -7.86 16.97
N LEU A 79 10.97 -7.36 17.58
CA LEU A 79 11.43 -5.98 17.38
C LEU A 79 11.85 -5.75 15.92
N ALA A 80 12.58 -6.68 15.34
CA ALA A 80 12.99 -6.62 13.94
C ALA A 80 11.78 -6.65 12.97
N GLU A 81 10.83 -7.56 13.19
CA GLU A 81 9.60 -7.63 12.40
C GLU A 81 8.79 -6.34 12.51
N THR A 82 8.66 -5.77 13.72
CA THR A 82 7.92 -4.53 13.95
C THR A 82 8.57 -3.35 13.23
N ALA A 83 9.90 -3.23 13.28
CA ALA A 83 10.64 -2.20 12.58
C ALA A 83 10.48 -2.31 11.05
N LEU A 84 10.57 -3.53 10.50
CA LEU A 84 10.35 -3.79 9.07
C LEU A 84 8.92 -3.46 8.66
N ARG A 85 7.93 -3.81 9.47
CA ARG A 85 6.50 -3.52 9.22
C ARG A 85 6.23 -2.02 9.26
N PHE A 86 6.82 -1.31 10.21
CA PHE A 86 6.74 0.14 10.28
C PHE A 86 7.32 0.80 9.03
N TYR A 87 8.52 0.38 8.61
CA TYR A 87 9.16 0.90 7.42
C TYR A 87 8.36 0.61 6.14
N PHE A 88 7.81 -0.60 6.02
CA PHE A 88 6.93 -0.97 4.92
C PHE A 88 5.66 -0.10 4.86
N SER A 89 5.00 0.09 6.00
CA SER A 89 3.80 0.93 6.11
C SER A 89 4.09 2.38 5.73
N PHE A 90 5.19 2.93 6.23
CA PHE A 90 5.64 4.28 5.89
C PHE A 90 5.91 4.42 4.38
N LEU A 91 6.68 3.50 3.81
CA LEU A 91 7.03 3.53 2.39
C LEU A 91 5.80 3.42 1.48
N THR A 92 4.87 2.53 1.83
CA THR A 92 3.63 2.33 1.06
C THR A 92 2.72 3.55 1.14
N SER A 93 2.55 4.13 2.33
CA SER A 93 1.77 5.36 2.53
C SER A 93 2.38 6.54 1.78
N TRP A 94 3.69 6.71 1.87
CA TRP A 94 4.41 7.76 1.15
C TRP A 94 4.25 7.62 -0.37
N LEU A 95 4.38 6.39 -0.88
CA LEU A 95 4.22 6.11 -2.31
C LEU A 95 2.80 6.43 -2.78
N GLY A 96 1.79 6.01 -2.03
CA GLY A 96 0.38 6.30 -2.32
C GLY A 96 0.10 7.80 -2.36
N GLN A 97 0.51 8.54 -1.34
CA GLN A 97 0.36 9.99 -1.25
C GLN A 97 1.06 10.73 -2.39
N THR A 98 2.24 10.27 -2.78
CA THR A 98 3.02 10.90 -3.86
C THR A 98 2.33 10.71 -5.21
N VAL A 99 1.82 9.51 -5.49
CA VAL A 99 1.08 9.23 -6.73
C VAL A 99 -0.21 10.06 -6.79
N VAL A 100 -0.96 10.15 -5.68
CA VAL A 100 -2.17 10.97 -5.58
C VAL A 100 -1.85 12.45 -5.82
N LYS A 101 -0.77 12.96 -5.22
CA LYS A 101 -0.29 14.32 -5.44
C LYS A 101 0.00 14.60 -6.92
N ASP A 102 0.71 13.71 -7.59
CA ASP A 102 1.07 13.88 -9.00
C ASP A 102 -0.17 13.84 -9.91
N LEU A 103 -1.14 12.99 -9.58
CA LEU A 103 -2.44 12.95 -10.25
C LEU A 103 -3.20 14.27 -10.06
N ARG A 104 -3.29 14.79 -8.82
CA ARG A 104 -3.94 16.08 -8.54
C ARG A 104 -3.31 17.22 -9.34
N ILE A 105 -1.99 17.31 -9.35
CA ILE A 105 -1.27 18.35 -10.11
C ILE A 105 -1.56 18.22 -11.62
N THR A 106 -1.60 17.01 -12.15
CA THR A 106 -1.87 16.76 -13.56
C THR A 106 -3.30 17.18 -13.95
N VAL A 107 -4.29 16.80 -13.12
CA VAL A 107 -5.69 17.16 -13.34
C VAL A 107 -5.86 18.67 -13.20
N TYR A 108 -5.28 19.30 -12.17
CA TYR A 108 -5.33 20.74 -11.96
C TYR A 108 -4.76 21.52 -13.13
N LYS A 109 -3.57 21.13 -13.62
CA LYS A 109 -2.98 21.75 -14.83
C LYS A 109 -3.90 21.63 -16.04
N LYS A 110 -4.54 20.46 -16.21
CA LYS A 110 -5.46 20.26 -17.33
C LYS A 110 -6.71 21.13 -17.21
N VAL A 111 -7.24 21.30 -16.01
CA VAL A 111 -8.41 22.15 -15.75
C VAL A 111 -8.11 23.63 -16.05
N ILE A 112 -6.95 24.14 -15.62
CA ILE A 112 -6.56 25.53 -15.89
C ILE A 112 -6.37 25.80 -17.40
N HIS A 113 -5.94 24.80 -18.17
CA HIS A 113 -5.75 24.94 -19.62
C HIS A 113 -7.03 24.64 -20.43
N LEU A 114 -8.19 24.47 -19.79
CA LEU A 114 -9.47 24.36 -20.48
C LEU A 114 -9.88 25.72 -21.07
N ASN A 115 -10.41 25.71 -22.30
CA ASN A 115 -10.94 26.91 -22.95
C ASN A 115 -12.12 27.50 -22.15
N LEU A 116 -12.24 28.83 -22.09
CA LEU A 116 -13.33 29.57 -21.44
C LEU A 116 -14.73 29.01 -21.81
N SER A 117 -14.92 28.60 -23.05
CA SER A 117 -16.18 27.99 -23.53
C SER A 117 -16.59 26.70 -22.78
N GLN A 118 -15.66 26.01 -22.12
CA GLN A 118 -15.97 24.85 -21.30
C GLN A 118 -16.33 25.20 -19.85
N PHE A 119 -15.81 26.33 -19.35
CA PHE A 119 -16.21 26.89 -18.06
C PHE A 119 -17.66 27.38 -18.04
N ASP A 120 -18.14 27.91 -19.17
CA ASP A 120 -19.54 28.35 -19.32
C ASP A 120 -20.54 27.18 -19.30
N LYS A 121 -20.10 25.98 -19.70
CA LYS A 121 -20.94 24.77 -19.76
C LYS A 121 -20.92 23.92 -18.50
N THR A 122 -19.93 24.10 -17.62
CA THR A 122 -19.78 23.27 -16.42
C THR A 122 -19.57 24.17 -15.21
N PRO A 123 -20.45 24.12 -14.18
CA PRO A 123 -20.30 24.92 -12.97
C PRO A 123 -18.93 24.68 -12.31
N ILE A 124 -18.25 25.74 -11.92
CA ILE A 124 -16.91 25.71 -11.31
C ILE A 124 -16.87 24.79 -10.08
N GLY A 125 -17.96 24.74 -9.29
CA GLY A 125 -18.09 23.84 -8.15
C GLY A 125 -17.95 22.36 -8.51
N THR A 126 -18.52 21.94 -9.64
CA THR A 126 -18.41 20.55 -10.11
C THR A 126 -16.98 20.18 -10.53
N LEU A 127 -16.26 21.13 -11.15
CA LEU A 127 -14.84 20.93 -11.52
C LEU A 127 -13.96 20.84 -10.27
N THR A 128 -14.22 21.66 -9.27
CA THR A 128 -13.49 21.67 -8.00
C THR A 128 -13.70 20.36 -7.24
N THR A 129 -14.96 19.89 -7.14
CA THR A 129 -15.28 18.62 -6.47
C THR A 129 -14.60 17.43 -7.15
N ARG A 130 -14.61 17.38 -8.49
CA ARG A 130 -13.93 16.31 -9.24
C ARG A 130 -12.40 16.36 -9.11
N THR A 131 -11.82 17.56 -8.97
CA THR A 131 -10.37 17.72 -8.87
C THR A 131 -9.84 17.40 -7.47
N ILE A 132 -10.65 17.65 -6.43
CA ILE A 132 -10.24 17.51 -5.04
C ILE A 132 -10.74 16.18 -4.44
N ASN A 133 -12.05 15.90 -4.55
CA ASN A 133 -12.67 14.80 -3.84
C ASN A 133 -12.64 13.47 -4.61
N ASP A 134 -12.73 13.48 -5.94
CA ASP A 134 -12.79 12.25 -6.73
C ASP A 134 -11.40 11.60 -6.96
N ILE A 135 -10.31 12.25 -6.49
CA ILE A 135 -8.93 11.75 -6.60
C ILE A 135 -8.47 11.09 -5.28
N GLU A 136 -9.16 11.31 -4.18
CA GLU A 136 -8.94 10.65 -2.89
C GLU A 136 -9.59 9.26 -2.83
#